data_ebd8be5f2a56e0015f3bbdb8a9d822b4
#
_entry.id   ebd8be5f2a56e0015f3bbdb8a9d822b4
#
_cell.length_a   1.000
_cell.length_b   1.000
_cell.length_c   1.000
_cell.angle_alpha   90.00
_cell.angle_beta   90.00
_cell.angle_gamma   90.00
#
_symmetry.space_group_name_H-M   'P 1'
#
loop_
_entity.id
_entity.type
_entity.pdbx_description
1 polymer ?
#
loop_
_entity_poly.entity_id
_entity_poly.type
_entity_poly.pdbx_seq_one_letter_code
_entity_poly.pdbx_strand_id
1 'polypeptide(L)'
;VSGRAKKPFSQKGTGNARQGSSKPPNFRGGAVSMGPVNRDHSFNLNKKEKKLAIKSALSSKLSDDKLILIDSFKAENFKTKELNNKLKNFDYKSALFLHSETGIDKNFKLASSNIPSVSLLNNKGINVKDLITFDKIFIEQNCLKEISERLSWKK
;
A
#
# COMPACT_ATOMS: atom_id res chain seq x y z
N VAL A 1 6.91 38.44 -9.69
CA VAL A 1 5.98 39.12 -10.57
C VAL A 1 6.62 40.38 -11.13
N SER A 2 6.56 40.57 -12.43
CA SER A 2 7.00 41.77 -13.12
C SER A 2 6.04 42.93 -12.80
N GLY A 3 6.57 44.11 -12.61
CA GLY A 3 5.75 45.29 -12.31
C GLY A 3 6.53 46.40 -11.59
N ARG A 4 5.97 47.62 -11.60
CA ARG A 4 6.57 48.79 -10.98
C ARG A 4 6.60 48.63 -9.47
N ALA A 5 7.81 48.69 -8.89
CA ALA A 5 7.99 48.65 -7.42
C ALA A 5 7.79 50.01 -6.77
N LYS A 6 8.04 51.10 -7.53
CA LYS A 6 7.83 52.48 -7.06
C LYS A 6 6.35 52.73 -6.79
N LYS A 7 6.05 53.52 -5.77
CA LYS A 7 4.69 53.98 -5.42
C LYS A 7 4.01 54.61 -6.65
N PRO A 8 2.80 54.17 -7.05
CA PRO A 8 2.14 54.64 -8.28
C PRO A 8 1.75 56.11 -8.23
N PHE A 9 1.31 56.61 -7.06
CA PHE A 9 0.84 57.97 -6.83
C PHE A 9 1.03 58.40 -5.36
N SER A 10 0.80 59.68 -5.06
CA SER A 10 0.95 60.21 -3.71
C SER A 10 -0.03 59.59 -2.70
N GLN A 11 0.35 59.60 -1.39
CA GLN A 11 -0.44 58.97 -0.34
C GLN A 11 -1.81 59.60 -0.12
N LYS A 12 -1.92 60.93 -0.41
CA LYS A 12 -3.14 61.75 -0.23
C LYS A 12 -3.35 62.63 -1.46
N GLY A 13 -4.57 63.14 -1.67
CA GLY A 13 -4.86 64.16 -2.67
C GLY A 13 -5.18 63.60 -4.08
N THR A 14 -5.22 62.27 -4.27
CA THR A 14 -5.48 61.67 -5.61
C THR A 14 -6.92 61.15 -5.80
N GLY A 15 -7.74 61.14 -4.74
CA GLY A 15 -9.09 60.52 -4.78
C GLY A 15 -9.12 59.02 -4.92
N ASN A 16 -7.97 58.36 -5.11
CA ASN A 16 -7.85 56.93 -5.29
C ASN A 16 -7.48 56.19 -4.00
N ALA A 17 -7.78 54.90 -3.94
CA ALA A 17 -7.36 54.04 -2.82
C ALA A 17 -5.82 54.02 -2.71
N ARG A 18 -5.32 54.02 -1.48
CA ARG A 18 -3.88 54.03 -1.22
C ARG A 18 -3.18 52.80 -1.71
N GLN A 19 -2.08 52.92 -2.45
CA GLN A 19 -1.32 51.81 -3.01
C GLN A 19 0.18 51.98 -2.75
N GLY A 20 0.87 50.91 -2.38
CA GLY A 20 2.31 50.89 -2.17
C GLY A 20 3.12 50.58 -3.44
N SER A 21 2.59 49.68 -4.27
CA SER A 21 3.17 49.29 -5.56
C SER A 21 2.07 48.74 -6.48
N SER A 22 2.40 48.43 -7.74
CA SER A 22 1.47 47.81 -8.70
C SER A 22 1.55 46.28 -8.71
N LYS A 23 2.30 45.67 -7.78
CA LYS A 23 2.49 44.20 -7.70
C LYS A 23 1.52 43.44 -6.78
N PRO A 24 0.75 44.06 -5.86
CA PRO A 24 -0.14 43.35 -4.96
C PRO A 24 -1.20 42.54 -5.73
N PRO A 25 -1.76 41.50 -5.08
CA PRO A 25 -2.69 40.54 -5.73
C PRO A 25 -4.05 41.17 -6.11
N ASN A 26 -4.37 42.32 -5.58
CA ASN A 26 -5.57 43.08 -5.94
C ASN A 26 -5.50 43.77 -7.32
N PHE A 27 -4.32 43.83 -7.91
CA PHE A 27 -4.16 44.34 -9.28
C PHE A 27 -4.19 43.23 -10.33
N ARG A 28 -4.72 43.57 -11.49
CA ARG A 28 -4.67 42.69 -12.66
C ARG A 28 -3.21 42.48 -13.08
N GLY A 29 -2.76 41.21 -13.11
CA GLY A 29 -1.36 40.86 -13.34
C GLY A 29 -0.46 41.00 -12.12
N GLY A 30 -1.02 41.23 -10.92
CA GLY A 30 -0.30 41.24 -9.65
C GLY A 30 0.09 39.85 -9.18
N ALA A 31 0.68 39.78 -7.99
CA ALA A 31 1.08 38.55 -7.36
C ALA A 31 -0.12 37.69 -6.94
N VAL A 32 0.09 36.38 -6.76
CA VAL A 32 -0.92 35.45 -6.23
C VAL A 32 -0.74 35.35 -4.71
N SER A 33 -1.80 35.65 -3.94
CA SER A 33 -1.75 35.62 -2.46
C SER A 33 -1.84 34.21 -1.87
N MET A 34 -2.67 33.34 -2.46
CA MET A 34 -2.88 31.95 -2.05
C MET A 34 -2.70 31.04 -3.26
N GLY A 35 -1.46 30.98 -3.78
CA GLY A 35 -1.11 30.12 -4.89
C GLY A 35 -0.98 28.65 -4.50
N PRO A 36 -0.86 27.75 -5.48
CA PRO A 36 -0.62 26.35 -5.24
C PRO A 36 0.76 26.17 -4.56
N VAL A 37 0.78 25.51 -3.42
CA VAL A 37 1.99 25.14 -2.69
C VAL A 37 2.08 23.63 -2.60
N ASN A 38 3.29 23.09 -2.63
CA ASN A 38 3.51 21.68 -2.39
C ASN A 38 3.06 21.34 -0.96
N ARG A 39 2.12 20.44 -0.84
CA ARG A 39 1.63 19.95 0.44
C ARG A 39 1.45 18.44 0.39
N ASP A 40 1.60 17.82 1.52
CA ASP A 40 1.26 16.41 1.67
C ASP A 40 -0.27 16.22 1.66
N HIS A 41 -0.74 15.34 0.79
CA HIS A 41 -2.15 14.92 0.68
C HIS A 41 -2.40 13.55 1.30
N SER A 42 -1.40 12.95 1.96
CA SER A 42 -1.56 11.66 2.61
C SER A 42 -2.55 11.76 3.78
N PHE A 43 -3.29 10.70 4.01
CA PHE A 43 -4.17 10.56 5.16
C PHE A 43 -4.09 9.14 5.73
N ASN A 44 -4.32 9.01 7.02
CA ASN A 44 -4.28 7.74 7.72
C ASN A 44 -5.68 7.12 7.77
N LEU A 45 -5.79 5.86 7.29
CA LEU A 45 -7.00 5.07 7.44
C LEU A 45 -7.17 4.57 8.89
N ASN A 46 -8.42 4.49 9.35
CA ASN A 46 -8.78 3.96 10.65
C ASN A 46 -8.41 2.46 10.79
N LYS A 47 -8.08 2.02 11.99
CA LYS A 47 -7.73 0.60 12.25
C LYS A 47 -8.86 -0.35 11.86
N LYS A 48 -10.13 0.05 12.05
CA LYS A 48 -11.30 -0.74 11.69
C LYS A 48 -11.41 -0.91 10.16
N GLU A 49 -11.22 0.16 9.41
CA GLU A 49 -11.25 0.15 7.95
C GLU A 49 -10.13 -0.74 7.36
N LYS A 50 -8.91 -0.65 7.91
CA LYS A 50 -7.80 -1.52 7.50
C LYS A 50 -8.13 -3.01 7.72
N LYS A 51 -8.74 -3.37 8.87
CA LYS A 51 -9.18 -4.75 9.13
C LYS A 51 -10.28 -5.19 8.17
N LEU A 52 -11.26 -4.33 7.91
CA LEU A 52 -12.34 -4.62 6.97
C LEU A 52 -11.83 -4.85 5.56
N ALA A 53 -10.88 -4.04 5.10
CA ALA A 53 -10.25 -4.20 3.79
C ALA A 53 -9.54 -5.56 3.62
N ILE A 54 -8.80 -6.01 4.65
CA ILE A 54 -8.16 -7.34 4.63
C ILE A 54 -9.22 -8.45 4.58
N LYS A 55 -10.29 -8.35 5.38
CA LYS A 55 -11.39 -9.34 5.37
C LYS A 55 -12.05 -9.42 4.00
N SER A 56 -12.35 -8.27 3.40
CA SER A 56 -12.95 -8.19 2.07
C SER A 56 -12.04 -8.81 0.99
N ALA A 57 -10.74 -8.53 1.03
CA ALA A 57 -9.78 -9.12 0.10
C ALA A 57 -9.70 -10.66 0.22
N LEU A 58 -9.65 -11.19 1.45
CA LEU A 58 -9.64 -12.63 1.68
C LEU A 58 -10.96 -13.29 1.25
N SER A 59 -12.10 -12.66 1.51
CA SER A 59 -13.42 -13.16 1.07
C SER A 59 -13.53 -13.20 -0.45
N SER A 60 -13.04 -12.20 -1.15
CA SER A 60 -13.00 -12.19 -2.62
C SER A 60 -12.13 -13.33 -3.16
N LYS A 61 -10.93 -13.53 -2.59
CA LYS A 61 -10.04 -14.64 -3.00
C LYS A 61 -10.66 -16.01 -2.73
N LEU A 62 -11.41 -16.14 -1.65
CA LEU A 62 -12.13 -17.38 -1.35
C LEU A 62 -13.27 -17.64 -2.36
N SER A 63 -14.04 -16.61 -2.71
CA SER A 63 -15.12 -16.71 -3.71
C SER A 63 -14.61 -17.04 -5.11
N ASP A 64 -13.37 -16.66 -5.43
CA ASP A 64 -12.69 -16.95 -6.71
C ASP A 64 -11.95 -18.29 -6.71
N ASP A 65 -12.05 -19.12 -5.66
CA ASP A 65 -11.30 -20.38 -5.46
C ASP A 65 -9.77 -20.23 -5.55
N LYS A 66 -9.27 -19.03 -5.18
CA LYS A 66 -7.84 -18.68 -5.23
C LYS A 66 -7.14 -18.78 -3.88
N LEU A 67 -7.83 -19.23 -2.84
CA LEU A 67 -7.30 -19.43 -1.51
C LEU A 67 -7.14 -20.92 -1.23
N ILE A 68 -5.90 -21.34 -0.96
CA ILE A 68 -5.54 -22.76 -0.76
C ILE A 68 -4.93 -22.92 0.63
N LEU A 69 -5.43 -23.90 1.38
CA LEU A 69 -4.90 -24.26 2.68
C LEU A 69 -3.86 -25.36 2.53
N ILE A 70 -2.75 -25.24 3.23
CA ILE A 70 -1.66 -26.22 3.26
C ILE A 70 -1.28 -26.47 4.72
N ASP A 71 -0.97 -27.72 5.05
CA ASP A 71 -0.62 -28.11 6.41
C ASP A 71 0.70 -27.46 6.86
N SER A 72 1.73 -27.53 5.99
CA SER A 72 3.04 -26.92 6.29
C SER A 72 3.85 -26.66 5.03
N PHE A 73 4.66 -25.60 5.05
CA PHE A 73 5.60 -25.28 3.98
C PHE A 73 6.95 -25.95 4.25
N LYS A 74 7.13 -27.18 3.78
CA LYS A 74 8.37 -27.95 3.90
C LYS A 74 8.98 -28.24 2.54
N ALA A 75 10.29 -28.10 2.42
CA ALA A 75 11.05 -28.51 1.26
C ALA A 75 12.21 -29.42 1.68
N GLU A 76 12.34 -30.57 1.05
CA GLU A 76 13.43 -31.51 1.33
C GLU A 76 14.80 -30.89 0.97
N ASN A 77 14.82 -30.16 -0.16
CA ASN A 77 16.00 -29.50 -0.68
C ASN A 77 15.78 -28.00 -0.89
N PHE A 78 16.87 -27.24 -0.84
CA PHE A 78 16.86 -25.80 -1.13
C PHE A 78 16.83 -25.44 -2.63
N LYS A 79 16.69 -26.46 -3.52
CA LYS A 79 16.71 -26.26 -4.98
C LYS A 79 15.41 -25.64 -5.50
N THR A 80 15.51 -24.48 -6.11
CA THR A 80 14.40 -23.75 -6.72
C THR A 80 13.65 -24.53 -7.80
N LYS A 81 14.39 -25.34 -8.61
CA LYS A 81 13.80 -26.14 -9.70
C LYS A 81 12.80 -27.18 -9.20
N GLU A 82 13.09 -27.86 -8.09
CA GLU A 82 12.22 -28.87 -7.51
C GLU A 82 10.95 -28.22 -6.95
N LEU A 83 11.08 -27.10 -6.23
CA LEU A 83 9.94 -26.34 -5.74
C LEU A 83 9.06 -25.82 -6.89
N ASN A 84 9.69 -25.22 -7.90
CA ASN A 84 8.95 -24.71 -9.06
C ASN A 84 8.17 -25.81 -9.81
N ASN A 85 8.73 -27.02 -9.93
CA ASN A 85 8.02 -28.14 -10.53
C ASN A 85 6.80 -28.59 -9.68
N LYS A 86 6.93 -28.60 -8.35
CA LYS A 86 5.80 -28.89 -7.44
C LYS A 86 4.72 -27.83 -7.55
N LEU A 87 5.11 -26.56 -7.64
CA LEU A 87 4.19 -25.43 -7.73
C LEU A 87 3.44 -25.35 -9.06
N LYS A 88 4.02 -25.80 -10.17
CA LYS A 88 3.34 -25.85 -11.49
C LYS A 88 2.04 -26.65 -11.47
N ASN A 89 1.91 -27.64 -10.58
CA ASN A 89 0.70 -28.45 -10.45
C ASN A 89 -0.52 -27.64 -9.98
N PHE A 90 -0.30 -26.45 -9.41
CA PHE A 90 -1.37 -25.59 -8.91
C PHE A 90 -1.89 -24.57 -9.92
N ASP A 91 -1.35 -24.54 -11.15
CA ASP A 91 -1.78 -23.63 -12.23
C ASP A 91 -1.98 -22.18 -11.74
N TYR A 92 -0.89 -21.49 -11.41
CA TYR A 92 -0.90 -20.14 -10.89
C TYR A 92 -0.05 -19.18 -11.75
N LYS A 93 -0.45 -17.93 -11.83
CA LYS A 93 0.36 -16.84 -12.42
C LYS A 93 1.33 -16.24 -11.40
N SER A 94 0.84 -16.04 -10.19
CA SER A 94 1.61 -15.54 -9.06
C SER A 94 1.06 -16.12 -7.76
N ALA A 95 1.93 -16.40 -6.79
CA ALA A 95 1.58 -17.07 -5.54
C ALA A 95 2.11 -16.33 -4.32
N LEU A 96 1.24 -16.13 -3.33
CA LEU A 96 1.58 -15.60 -2.03
C LEU A 96 1.50 -16.70 -0.98
N PHE A 97 2.57 -16.93 -0.24
CA PHE A 97 2.64 -17.89 0.84
C PHE A 97 2.58 -17.19 2.19
N LEU A 98 1.55 -17.48 2.98
CA LEU A 98 1.36 -16.94 4.32
C LEU A 98 1.77 -17.98 5.35
N HIS A 99 2.84 -17.70 6.09
CA HIS A 99 3.40 -18.59 7.10
C HIS A 99 3.27 -18.02 8.52
N SER A 100 3.25 -18.90 9.52
CA SER A 100 3.34 -18.51 10.93
C SER A 100 4.74 -18.04 11.31
N GLU A 101 4.84 -17.30 12.40
CA GLU A 101 6.11 -16.77 12.93
C GLU A 101 7.10 -17.90 13.31
N THR A 102 6.57 -19.02 13.74
CA THR A 102 7.34 -20.10 14.39
C THR A 102 7.83 -21.19 13.43
N GLY A 103 7.51 -21.18 12.13
CA GLY A 103 7.57 -22.43 11.41
C GLY A 103 7.98 -22.48 9.95
N ILE A 104 8.59 -21.43 9.37
CA ILE A 104 9.03 -21.61 7.98
C ILE A 104 10.31 -22.44 7.92
N ASP A 105 10.29 -23.50 7.11
CA ASP A 105 11.47 -24.29 6.80
C ASP A 105 12.50 -23.44 6.04
N LYS A 106 13.75 -23.45 6.51
CA LYS A 106 14.87 -22.71 5.90
C LYS A 106 15.06 -23.08 4.41
N ASN A 107 14.90 -24.37 4.10
CA ASN A 107 15.04 -24.86 2.72
C ASN A 107 13.94 -24.29 1.83
N PHE A 108 12.69 -24.25 2.30
CA PHE A 108 11.58 -23.67 1.56
C PHE A 108 11.78 -22.16 1.32
N LYS A 109 12.23 -21.43 2.33
CA LYS A 109 12.53 -20.00 2.21
C LYS A 109 13.61 -19.73 1.17
N LEU A 110 14.69 -20.51 1.17
CA LEU A 110 15.77 -20.37 0.20
C LEU A 110 15.31 -20.77 -1.21
N ALA A 111 14.57 -21.87 -1.35
CA ALA A 111 14.07 -22.33 -2.64
C ALA A 111 13.06 -21.38 -3.28
N SER A 112 12.22 -20.71 -2.50
CA SER A 112 11.19 -19.79 -3.00
C SER A 112 11.71 -18.38 -3.30
N SER A 113 12.78 -17.93 -2.65
CA SER A 113 13.28 -16.54 -2.74
C SER A 113 13.69 -16.11 -4.14
N ASN A 114 14.12 -17.03 -4.98
CA ASN A 114 14.56 -16.74 -6.36
C ASN A 114 13.46 -16.91 -7.42
N ILE A 115 12.24 -17.24 -7.04
CA ILE A 115 11.13 -17.38 -7.99
C ILE A 115 10.37 -16.05 -8.05
N PRO A 116 10.42 -15.30 -9.18
CA PRO A 116 9.88 -13.94 -9.25
C PRO A 116 8.36 -13.86 -9.07
N SER A 117 7.63 -14.94 -9.38
CA SER A 117 6.18 -15.02 -9.22
C SER A 117 5.73 -15.46 -7.82
N VAL A 118 6.65 -15.69 -6.90
CA VAL A 118 6.38 -16.21 -5.56
C VAL A 118 6.84 -15.21 -4.51
N SER A 119 6.00 -14.95 -3.51
CA SER A 119 6.35 -14.14 -2.34
C SER A 119 6.00 -14.87 -1.05
N LEU A 120 6.84 -14.71 -0.05
CA LEU A 120 6.63 -15.22 1.30
C LEU A 120 6.29 -14.06 2.21
N LEU A 121 5.25 -14.21 3.00
CA LEU A 121 4.82 -13.19 3.94
C LEU A 121 4.45 -13.82 5.28
N ASN A 122 4.96 -13.23 6.35
CA ASN A 122 4.52 -13.59 7.69
C ASN A 122 3.07 -13.13 7.92
N ASN A 123 2.28 -13.89 8.67
CA ASN A 123 0.90 -13.56 9.02
C ASN A 123 0.73 -12.15 9.62
N LYS A 124 1.69 -11.66 10.39
CA LYS A 124 1.67 -10.28 10.91
C LYS A 124 1.85 -9.21 9.83
N GLY A 125 2.49 -9.56 8.74
CA GLY A 125 2.74 -8.68 7.60
C GLY A 125 1.62 -8.62 6.57
N ILE A 126 0.51 -9.37 6.75
CA ILE A 126 -0.59 -9.39 5.78
C ILE A 126 -1.09 -7.97 5.50
N ASN A 127 -1.11 -7.61 4.23
CA ASN A 127 -1.58 -6.35 3.72
C ASN A 127 -2.48 -6.53 2.48
N VAL A 128 -3.33 -5.55 2.22
CA VAL A 128 -4.31 -5.62 1.12
C VAL A 128 -3.62 -5.61 -0.24
N LYS A 129 -2.51 -4.88 -0.37
CA LYS A 129 -1.76 -4.80 -1.63
C LYS A 129 -1.34 -6.19 -2.11
N ASP A 130 -0.66 -6.95 -1.27
CA ASP A 130 -0.17 -8.27 -1.64
C ASP A 130 -1.31 -9.26 -1.88
N LEU A 131 -2.36 -9.22 -1.03
CA LEU A 131 -3.54 -10.07 -1.23
C LEU A 131 -4.23 -9.84 -2.58
N ILE A 132 -4.23 -8.62 -3.12
CA ILE A 132 -4.84 -8.32 -4.42
C ILE A 132 -3.88 -8.63 -5.56
N THR A 133 -2.59 -8.31 -5.40
CA THR A 133 -1.58 -8.43 -6.46
C THR A 133 -1.32 -9.88 -6.85
N PHE A 134 -1.23 -10.79 -5.87
CA PHE A 134 -0.98 -12.19 -6.14
C PHE A 134 -2.26 -12.92 -6.55
N ASP A 135 -2.15 -13.81 -7.54
CA ASP A 135 -3.28 -14.57 -8.08
C ASP A 135 -3.78 -15.58 -7.05
N LYS A 136 -2.94 -16.51 -6.62
CA LYS A 136 -3.27 -17.52 -5.60
C LYS A 136 -2.60 -17.26 -4.27
N ILE A 137 -3.32 -17.55 -3.19
CA ILE A 137 -2.86 -17.38 -1.83
C ILE A 137 -2.82 -18.73 -1.14
N PHE A 138 -1.64 -19.11 -0.67
CA PHE A 138 -1.43 -20.32 0.10
C PHE A 138 -1.28 -19.97 1.56
N ILE A 139 -2.11 -20.55 2.41
CA ILE A 139 -2.12 -20.28 3.85
C ILE A 139 -1.77 -21.54 4.61
N GLU A 140 -0.80 -21.44 5.51
CA GLU A 140 -0.49 -22.52 6.45
C GLU A 140 -1.62 -22.65 7.49
N GLN A 141 -2.01 -23.86 7.83
CA GLN A 141 -3.12 -24.13 8.74
C GLN A 141 -2.94 -23.43 10.10
N ASN A 142 -1.73 -23.37 10.64
CA ASN A 142 -1.44 -22.68 11.88
C ASN A 142 -1.70 -21.17 11.81
N CYS A 143 -1.53 -20.55 10.65
CA CYS A 143 -1.77 -19.13 10.44
C CYS A 143 -3.25 -18.73 10.54
N LEU A 144 -4.18 -19.64 10.25
CA LEU A 144 -5.61 -19.31 10.23
C LEU A 144 -6.11 -18.80 11.57
N LYS A 145 -5.70 -19.44 12.67
CA LYS A 145 -6.08 -19.02 14.02
C LYS A 145 -5.57 -17.61 14.31
N GLU A 146 -4.30 -17.38 14.04
CA GLU A 146 -3.64 -16.09 14.29
C GLU A 146 -4.25 -14.96 13.40
N ILE A 147 -4.56 -15.24 12.15
CA ILE A 147 -5.25 -14.30 11.24
C ILE A 147 -6.65 -13.99 11.75
N SER A 148 -7.42 -14.99 12.17
CA SER A 148 -8.77 -14.81 12.68
C SER A 148 -8.80 -13.98 13.95
N GLU A 149 -7.88 -14.21 14.89
CA GLU A 149 -7.73 -13.42 16.11
C GLU A 149 -7.37 -11.97 15.83
N ARG A 150 -6.39 -11.74 14.93
CA ARG A 150 -5.99 -10.39 14.50
C ARG A 150 -7.12 -9.61 13.86
N LEU A 151 -7.93 -10.27 13.05
CA LEU A 151 -9.03 -9.64 12.33
C LEU A 151 -10.31 -9.56 13.16
N SER A 152 -10.43 -10.32 14.26
CA SER A 152 -11.60 -10.25 15.14
C SER A 152 -11.76 -8.84 15.73
N TRP A 153 -13.02 -8.45 15.97
CA TRP A 153 -13.34 -7.25 16.73
C TRP A 153 -13.22 -7.61 18.20
N LYS A 154 -12.15 -7.17 18.87
CA LYS A 154 -12.20 -7.17 20.36
C LYS A 154 -13.30 -6.20 20.79
N LYS A 155 -14.30 -6.73 21.49
CA LYS A 155 -15.32 -5.92 22.18
C LYS A 155 -14.65 -5.08 23.26
#